data_bbc1cc3c24cd450aaf26dfdff3e22a7c
#
_entry.id   bbc1cc3c24cd450aaf26dfdff3e22a7c
#
_cell.length_a   1.000
_cell.length_b   1.000
_cell.length_c   1.000
_cell.angle_alpha   90.00
_cell.angle_beta   90.00
_cell.angle_gamma   90.00
#
_symmetry.space_group_name_H-M   'P 1'
#
loop_
_entity.id
_entity.type
_entity.pdbx_description
1 polymer ?
#
loop_
_entity_poly.entity_id
_entity_poly.type
_entity_poly.pdbx_seq_one_letter_code
_entity_poly.pdbx_strand_id
1 'polypeptide(L)'
;VLAINLDGVFNCTKVFIDQMLKQSFGRVVNITSVIGQIGNFGQANYAASKAGVAAFTKSLAKELAGKGVTVNCVAPGFTETDMVTSIPEKVRQKLLDQIPMRRFGKAEEVARACVYLCAKDGDYITGAELSINGGLFM
;
A
#
# COMPACT_ATOMS: atom_id res chain seq x y z
N VAL A 1 12.78 -11.14 1.18
CA VAL A 1 11.61 -10.35 0.77
C VAL A 1 10.43 -10.63 1.70
N LEU A 2 9.92 -11.87 1.80
CA LEU A 2 8.72 -12.21 2.61
C LEU A 2 8.87 -11.79 4.07
N ALA A 3 9.95 -12.19 4.73
CA ALA A 3 10.19 -11.88 6.14
C ALA A 3 10.17 -10.36 6.45
N ILE A 4 10.66 -9.53 5.54
CA ILE A 4 10.65 -8.07 5.73
C ILE A 4 9.30 -7.47 5.34
N ASN A 5 8.81 -7.80 4.15
CA ASN A 5 7.66 -7.11 3.58
C ASN A 5 6.31 -7.59 4.14
N LEU A 6 6.22 -8.83 4.60
CA LEU A 6 4.98 -9.42 5.13
C LEU A 6 5.07 -9.64 6.64
N ASP A 7 6.03 -10.44 7.11
CA ASP A 7 6.16 -10.71 8.55
C ASP A 7 6.49 -9.42 9.33
N GLY A 8 7.30 -8.52 8.74
CA GLY A 8 7.59 -7.22 9.32
C GLY A 8 6.34 -6.36 9.54
N VAL A 9 5.41 -6.33 8.57
CA VAL A 9 4.14 -5.61 8.70
C VAL A 9 3.28 -6.21 9.80
N PHE A 10 3.17 -7.54 9.86
CA PHE A 10 2.46 -8.23 10.93
C PHE A 10 3.06 -7.91 12.30
N ASN A 11 4.37 -8.03 12.45
CA ASN A 11 5.06 -7.81 13.72
C ASN A 11 4.92 -6.36 14.20
N CYS A 12 5.11 -5.38 13.33
CA CYS A 12 4.89 -3.97 13.67
C CYS A 12 3.45 -3.71 14.11
N THR A 13 2.48 -4.19 13.34
CA THR A 13 1.06 -4.01 13.67
C THR A 13 0.75 -4.62 15.03
N LYS A 14 1.22 -5.84 15.31
CA LYS A 14 1.00 -6.53 16.57
C LYS A 14 1.51 -5.75 17.79
N VAL A 15 2.63 -5.05 17.66
CA VAL A 15 3.20 -4.24 18.75
C VAL A 15 2.29 -3.07 19.13
N PHE A 16 1.65 -2.42 18.15
CA PHE A 16 0.89 -1.20 18.38
C PHE A 16 -0.61 -1.41 18.60
N ILE A 17 -1.14 -2.57 18.17
CA ILE A 17 -2.58 -2.79 18.14
C ILE A 17 -3.23 -2.75 19.53
N ASP A 18 -2.57 -3.30 20.56
CA ASP A 18 -3.10 -3.32 21.91
C ASP A 18 -3.30 -1.90 22.48
N GLN A 19 -2.38 -0.98 22.15
CA GLN A 19 -2.51 0.41 22.55
C GLN A 19 -3.65 1.11 21.82
N MET A 20 -3.83 0.84 20.53
CA MET A 20 -4.95 1.38 19.74
C MET A 20 -6.29 0.88 20.29
N LEU A 21 -6.38 -0.37 20.68
CA LEU A 21 -7.59 -0.94 21.27
C LEU A 21 -7.91 -0.33 22.64
N LYS A 22 -6.90 -0.13 23.50
CA LYS A 22 -7.10 0.50 24.82
C LYS A 22 -7.65 1.92 24.73
N GLN A 23 -7.25 2.67 23.72
CA GLN A 23 -7.74 4.05 23.53
C GLN A 23 -8.96 4.14 22.60
N SER A 24 -9.47 2.99 22.13
CA SER A 24 -10.60 2.92 21.18
C SER A 24 -10.40 3.83 19.95
N PHE A 25 -9.16 4.00 19.53
CA PHE A 25 -8.76 4.81 18.38
C PHE A 25 -7.46 4.31 17.78
N GLY A 26 -7.44 4.10 16.48
CA GLY A 26 -6.23 3.74 15.74
C GLY A 26 -6.43 3.85 14.23
N ARG A 27 -5.32 4.09 13.55
CA ARG A 27 -5.23 4.14 12.09
C ARG A 27 -4.02 3.33 11.64
N VAL A 28 -4.26 2.29 10.89
CA VAL A 28 -3.22 1.48 10.27
C VAL A 28 -3.31 1.66 8.76
N VAL A 29 -2.23 2.11 8.15
CA VAL A 29 -2.13 2.22 6.68
C VAL A 29 -0.90 1.45 6.23
N ASN A 30 -1.12 0.33 5.59
CA ASN A 30 -0.07 -0.51 5.04
C ASN A 30 0.27 -0.08 3.61
N ILE A 31 1.54 -0.17 3.23
CA ILE A 31 1.96 0.10 1.86
C ILE A 31 2.08 -1.22 1.10
N THR A 32 1.14 -1.45 0.19
CA THR A 32 1.15 -2.57 -0.76
C THR A 32 1.88 -2.18 -2.06
N SER A 33 1.43 -2.62 -3.18
CA SER A 33 1.95 -2.24 -4.51
C SER A 33 0.99 -2.68 -5.60
N VAL A 34 0.94 -1.96 -6.70
CA VAL A 34 0.31 -2.43 -7.92
C VAL A 34 0.82 -3.82 -8.35
N ILE A 35 2.08 -4.12 -8.06
CA ILE A 35 2.68 -5.43 -8.36
C ILE A 35 2.03 -6.56 -7.53
N GLY A 36 1.55 -6.27 -6.33
CA GLY A 36 0.74 -7.21 -5.56
C GLY A 36 -0.62 -7.50 -6.19
N GLN A 37 -1.13 -6.59 -7.00
CA GLN A 37 -2.43 -6.71 -7.69
C GLN A 37 -2.30 -7.44 -9.04
N ILE A 38 -1.26 -7.11 -9.84
CA ILE A 38 -1.12 -7.60 -11.23
C ILE A 38 0.00 -8.63 -11.42
N GLY A 39 0.91 -8.76 -10.45
CA GLY A 39 2.17 -9.49 -10.63
C GLY A 39 3.17 -8.73 -11.52
N ASN A 40 4.40 -9.24 -11.58
CA ASN A 40 5.40 -8.78 -12.55
C ASN A 40 6.47 -9.85 -12.75
N PHE A 41 7.02 -9.93 -13.96
CA PHE A 41 8.09 -10.86 -14.28
C PHE A 41 9.30 -10.66 -13.35
N GLY A 42 9.81 -11.76 -12.80
CA GLY A 42 10.97 -11.74 -11.89
C GLY A 42 10.67 -11.25 -10.47
N GLN A 43 9.41 -10.94 -10.12
CA GLN A 43 9.02 -10.40 -8.82
C GLN A 43 7.98 -11.26 -8.07
N ALA A 44 7.98 -12.58 -8.28
CA ALA A 44 6.98 -13.47 -7.69
C ALA A 44 6.92 -13.39 -6.15
N ASN A 45 8.08 -13.36 -5.47
CA ASN A 45 8.16 -13.21 -4.02
C ASN A 45 7.72 -11.81 -3.53
N TYR A 46 8.04 -10.76 -4.27
CA TYR A 46 7.60 -9.40 -3.97
C TYR A 46 6.08 -9.28 -4.17
N ALA A 47 5.55 -9.73 -5.30
CA ALA A 47 4.11 -9.77 -5.58
C ALA A 47 3.35 -10.53 -4.49
N ALA A 48 3.81 -11.73 -4.13
CA ALA A 48 3.22 -12.52 -3.06
C ALA A 48 3.23 -11.79 -1.72
N SER A 49 4.34 -11.12 -1.36
CA SER A 49 4.42 -10.35 -0.12
C SER A 49 3.41 -9.20 -0.08
N LYS A 50 3.29 -8.45 -1.17
CA LYS A 50 2.40 -7.28 -1.24
C LYS A 50 0.91 -7.68 -1.33
N ALA A 51 0.59 -8.76 -2.03
CA ALA A 51 -0.74 -9.36 -2.00
C ALA A 51 -1.10 -9.90 -0.60
N GLY A 52 -0.13 -10.51 0.09
CA GLY A 52 -0.29 -10.97 1.47
C GLY A 52 -0.61 -9.81 2.44
N VAL A 53 0.06 -8.67 2.30
CA VAL A 53 -0.23 -7.47 3.10
C VAL A 53 -1.65 -6.94 2.83
N ALA A 54 -2.12 -6.97 1.58
CA ALA A 54 -3.49 -6.58 1.24
C ALA A 54 -4.52 -7.51 1.89
N ALA A 55 -4.29 -8.82 1.85
CA ALA A 55 -5.15 -9.81 2.49
C ALA A 55 -5.13 -9.68 4.02
N PHE A 56 -3.95 -9.50 4.63
CA PHE A 56 -3.78 -9.21 6.05
C PHE A 56 -4.57 -7.96 6.46
N THR A 57 -4.45 -6.86 5.71
CA THR A 57 -5.19 -5.62 5.93
C THR A 57 -6.70 -5.85 5.99
N LYS A 58 -7.26 -6.58 5.03
CA LYS A 58 -8.70 -6.87 4.96
C LYS A 58 -9.18 -7.74 6.13
N SER A 59 -8.39 -8.71 6.53
CA SER A 59 -8.71 -9.58 7.68
C SER A 59 -8.71 -8.79 8.98
N LEU A 60 -7.65 -8.04 9.22
CA LEU A 60 -7.51 -7.23 10.43
C LEU A 60 -8.56 -6.11 10.50
N ALA A 61 -8.94 -5.51 9.37
CA ALA A 61 -10.01 -4.52 9.31
C ALA A 61 -11.34 -5.09 9.83
N LYS A 62 -11.68 -6.33 9.47
CA LYS A 62 -12.90 -7.00 9.98
C LYS A 62 -12.85 -7.25 11.48
N GLU A 63 -11.68 -7.58 12.02
CA GLU A 63 -11.51 -7.85 13.46
C GLU A 63 -11.61 -6.57 14.30
N LEU A 64 -11.28 -5.41 13.73
CA LEU A 64 -11.09 -4.16 14.46
C LEU A 64 -12.13 -3.08 14.17
N ALA A 65 -12.96 -3.22 13.14
CA ALA A 65 -13.91 -2.21 12.69
C ALA A 65 -14.82 -1.68 13.82
N GLY A 66 -15.34 -2.56 14.67
CA GLY A 66 -16.20 -2.18 15.80
C GLY A 66 -15.45 -1.64 17.03
N LYS A 67 -14.12 -1.51 16.96
CA LYS A 67 -13.25 -1.16 18.10
C LYS A 67 -12.58 0.21 17.94
N GLY A 68 -13.06 1.04 17.01
CA GLY A 68 -12.51 2.38 16.74
C GLY A 68 -11.19 2.39 15.97
N VAL A 69 -10.77 1.26 15.42
CA VAL A 69 -9.52 1.15 14.63
C VAL A 69 -9.84 0.85 13.18
N THR A 70 -9.33 1.67 12.27
CA THR A 70 -9.40 1.40 10.82
C THR A 70 -8.07 0.83 10.33
N VAL A 71 -8.16 -0.11 9.39
CA VAL A 71 -6.99 -0.75 8.77
C VAL A 71 -7.17 -0.73 7.27
N ASN A 72 -6.31 0.01 6.58
CA ASN A 72 -6.35 0.17 5.13
C ASN A 72 -4.99 -0.05 4.51
N CYS A 73 -4.92 -0.13 3.20
CA CYS A 73 -3.64 -0.09 2.49
C CYS A 73 -3.68 0.84 1.28
N VAL A 74 -2.51 1.30 0.90
CA VAL A 74 -2.27 2.09 -0.30
C VAL A 74 -1.42 1.25 -1.24
N ALA A 75 -1.83 1.16 -2.51
CA ALA A 75 -1.14 0.42 -3.57
C ALA A 75 -0.51 1.40 -4.57
N PRO A 76 0.74 1.84 -4.36
CA PRO A 76 1.42 2.69 -5.32
C PRO A 76 1.73 1.94 -6.62
N GLY A 77 1.66 2.66 -7.73
CA GLY A 77 2.28 2.28 -8.99
C GLY A 77 3.77 2.63 -9.02
N PHE A 78 4.30 2.84 -10.22
CA PHE A 78 5.67 3.34 -10.39
C PHE A 78 5.76 4.78 -9.91
N THR A 79 6.59 5.00 -8.89
CA THR A 79 6.79 6.29 -8.22
C THR A 79 8.19 6.79 -8.47
N GLU A 80 8.37 8.08 -8.74
CA GLU A 80 9.68 8.72 -8.88
C GLU A 80 10.47 8.59 -7.59
N THR A 81 11.51 7.76 -7.65
CA THR A 81 12.48 7.52 -6.58
C THR A 81 13.85 7.39 -7.23
N ASP A 82 14.92 7.48 -6.45
CA ASP A 82 16.30 7.27 -6.95
C ASP A 82 16.44 5.94 -7.70
N MET A 83 15.68 4.93 -7.29
CA MET A 83 15.64 3.64 -7.97
C MET A 83 15.06 3.74 -9.38
N VAL A 84 14.00 4.51 -9.60
CA VAL A 84 13.37 4.69 -10.91
C VAL A 84 14.20 5.61 -11.79
N THR A 85 14.85 6.62 -11.23
CA THR A 85 15.75 7.52 -11.98
C THR A 85 17.02 6.81 -12.47
N SER A 86 17.44 5.74 -11.81
CA SER A 86 18.60 4.93 -12.21
C SER A 86 18.31 3.92 -13.35
N ILE A 87 17.04 3.74 -13.73
CA ILE A 87 16.65 2.82 -14.81
C ILE A 87 17.06 3.41 -16.18
N PRO A 88 17.61 2.61 -17.11
CA PRO A 88 17.93 3.06 -18.45
C PRO A 88 16.72 3.68 -19.15
N GLU A 89 16.93 4.81 -19.86
CA GLU A 89 15.84 5.59 -20.49
C GLU A 89 14.89 4.75 -21.35
N LYS A 90 15.42 3.81 -22.13
CA LYS A 90 14.62 2.92 -22.99
C LYS A 90 13.63 2.04 -22.17
N VAL A 91 14.04 1.61 -20.98
CA VAL A 91 13.20 0.82 -20.09
C VAL A 91 12.18 1.73 -19.40
N ARG A 92 12.64 2.89 -18.95
CA ARG A 92 11.80 3.93 -18.34
C ARG A 92 10.65 4.34 -19.25
N GLN A 93 10.93 4.56 -20.55
CA GLN A 93 9.90 4.90 -21.52
C GLN A 93 8.87 3.78 -21.68
N LYS A 94 9.30 2.51 -21.72
CA LYS A 94 8.37 1.38 -21.76
C LYS A 94 7.45 1.30 -20.55
N LEU A 95 7.93 1.66 -19.37
CA LEU A 95 7.10 1.72 -18.17
C LEU A 95 6.10 2.87 -18.25
N LEU A 96 6.52 4.05 -18.73
CA LEU A 96 5.65 5.20 -18.94
C LEU A 96 4.54 4.90 -19.96
N ASP A 97 4.84 4.12 -21.00
CA ASP A 97 3.86 3.74 -22.02
C ASP A 97 2.74 2.84 -21.46
N GLN A 98 2.99 2.13 -20.37
CA GLN A 98 1.99 1.30 -19.69
C GLN A 98 1.06 2.12 -18.76
N ILE A 99 1.50 3.31 -18.32
CA ILE A 99 0.73 4.13 -17.40
C ILE A 99 -0.21 5.05 -18.21
N PRO A 100 -1.54 4.96 -18.05
CA PRO A 100 -2.49 5.83 -18.75
C PRO A 100 -2.21 7.33 -18.55
N MET A 101 -1.83 7.75 -17.34
CA MET A 101 -1.48 9.14 -17.05
C MET A 101 -0.10 9.56 -17.61
N ARG A 102 0.64 8.65 -18.26
CA ARG A 102 1.91 8.93 -18.96
C ARG A 102 3.00 9.59 -18.11
N ARG A 103 2.94 9.42 -16.82
CA ARG A 103 3.97 9.87 -15.87
C ARG A 103 4.08 8.91 -14.69
N PHE A 104 5.21 8.94 -14.03
CA PHE A 104 5.36 8.32 -12.71
C PHE A 104 4.61 9.13 -11.65
N GLY A 105 4.17 8.46 -10.59
CA GLY A 105 3.65 9.11 -9.41
C GLY A 105 4.77 9.80 -8.62
N LYS A 106 4.40 10.77 -7.80
CA LYS A 106 5.32 11.39 -6.84
C LYS A 106 5.11 10.78 -5.46
N ALA A 107 6.15 10.72 -4.64
CA ALA A 107 6.06 10.21 -3.28
C ALA A 107 5.00 10.96 -2.45
N GLU A 108 4.87 12.27 -2.68
CA GLU A 108 3.88 13.13 -2.02
C GLU A 108 2.44 12.75 -2.38
N GLU A 109 2.19 12.21 -3.58
CA GLU A 109 0.84 11.77 -3.97
C GLU A 109 0.43 10.51 -3.18
N VAL A 110 1.38 9.61 -2.95
CA VAL A 110 1.17 8.44 -2.06
C VAL A 110 1.00 8.89 -0.61
N ALA A 111 1.83 9.81 -0.13
CA ALA A 111 1.76 10.33 1.23
C ALA A 111 0.41 11.00 1.53
N ARG A 112 -0.14 11.79 0.60
CA ARG A 112 -1.46 12.41 0.75
C ARG A 112 -2.57 11.38 0.89
N ALA A 113 -2.51 10.27 0.19
CA ALA A 113 -3.45 9.18 0.34
C ALA A 113 -3.39 8.55 1.74
N CYS A 114 -2.19 8.37 2.28
CA CYS A 114 -2.01 7.91 3.66
C CYS A 114 -2.60 8.92 4.67
N VAL A 115 -2.32 10.21 4.48
CA VAL A 115 -2.87 11.27 5.35
C VAL A 115 -4.40 11.27 5.31
N TYR A 116 -5.00 11.16 4.12
CA TYR A 116 -6.46 11.07 3.95
C TYR A 116 -7.05 9.90 4.73
N LEU A 117 -6.46 8.70 4.62
CA LEU A 117 -6.93 7.52 5.34
C LEU A 117 -6.74 7.60 6.86
N CYS A 118 -5.82 8.44 7.34
CA CYS A 118 -5.58 8.67 8.76
C CYS A 118 -6.41 9.83 9.34
N ALA A 119 -6.93 10.73 8.50
CA ALA A 119 -7.72 11.88 8.90
C ALA A 119 -9.18 11.50 9.22
N LYS A 120 -9.95 12.45 9.75
CA LYS A 120 -11.40 12.29 9.99
C LYS A 120 -12.18 11.91 8.74
N ASP A 121 -11.76 12.40 7.59
CA ASP A 121 -12.40 12.09 6.31
C ASP A 121 -12.31 10.59 5.95
N GLY A 122 -11.36 9.86 6.56
CA GLY A 122 -11.20 8.42 6.45
C GLY A 122 -11.92 7.59 7.51
N ASP A 123 -12.66 8.18 8.43
CA ASP A 123 -13.25 7.47 9.59
C ASP A 123 -14.17 6.30 9.22
N TYR A 124 -14.82 6.37 8.07
CA TYR A 124 -15.73 5.30 7.58
C TYR A 124 -15.09 4.41 6.52
N ILE A 125 -13.75 4.46 6.38
CA ILE A 125 -12.98 3.66 5.43
C ILE A 125 -12.14 2.64 6.20
N THR A 126 -12.46 1.35 6.04
CA THR A 126 -11.66 0.25 6.59
C THR A 126 -11.67 -0.95 5.65
N GLY A 127 -10.56 -1.67 5.56
CA GLY A 127 -10.37 -2.80 4.64
C GLY A 127 -10.16 -2.40 3.18
N ALA A 128 -10.03 -1.11 2.88
CA ALA A 128 -9.83 -0.61 1.54
C ALA A 128 -8.36 -0.79 1.09
N GLU A 129 -8.18 -1.04 -0.20
CA GLU A 129 -6.91 -0.91 -0.90
C GLU A 129 -7.01 0.24 -1.90
N LEU A 130 -6.38 1.37 -1.58
CA LEU A 130 -6.42 2.58 -2.40
C LEU A 130 -5.28 2.57 -3.41
N SER A 131 -5.62 2.44 -4.69
CA SER A 131 -4.65 2.45 -5.78
C SER A 131 -4.20 3.87 -6.13
N ILE A 132 -2.89 4.12 -6.09
CA ILE A 132 -2.25 5.39 -6.50
C ILE A 132 -1.25 5.06 -7.61
N ASN A 133 -1.75 4.75 -8.80
CA ASN A 133 -0.97 4.11 -9.85
C ASN A 133 -1.12 4.75 -11.26
N GLY A 134 -1.79 5.90 -11.37
CA GLY A 134 -1.97 6.58 -12.65
C GLY A 134 -2.81 5.80 -13.68
N GLY A 135 -3.64 4.86 -13.21
CA GLY A 135 -4.48 4.01 -14.05
C GLY A 135 -3.78 2.74 -14.55
N LEU A 136 -2.57 2.43 -14.07
CA LEU A 136 -1.83 1.23 -14.45
C LEU A 136 -2.62 -0.06 -14.17
N PHE A 137 -3.44 -0.04 -13.14
CA PHE A 137 -4.40 -1.08 -12.78
C PHE A 137 -5.70 -0.41 -12.28
N MET A 138 -6.84 -0.88 -12.80
CA MET A 138 -8.18 -0.40 -12.44
C MET A 138 -9.08 -1.60 -12.17
#